data_9ac06c7010371e025a9fe0f4f51a7a72
#
_entry.id   9ac06c7010371e025a9fe0f4f51a7a72
#
_cell.length_a   1.000
_cell.length_b   1.000
_cell.length_c   1.000
_cell.angle_alpha   90.00
_cell.angle_beta   90.00
_cell.angle_gamma   90.00
#
_symmetry.space_group_name_H-M   'P 1'
#
loop_
_entity.id
_entity.type
_entity.pdbx_description
1 polymer ?
#
loop_
_entity_poly.entity_id
_entity_poly.type
_entity_poly.pdbx_seq_one_letter_code
_entity_poly.pdbx_strand_id
1 'polypeptide(L)'
;MVTGPAGCRRPPAGERAPQEREDDSGRTAVRRTAGPWPAHNALRGWTDDHRQGDLRSPIGVYTLTDAGGLLKDPGTKLPYDRGVGFTAPGTGFEGEPLAGSFDYVIAVNYNRQPGTSPLDWTRPLGAGRGGGIWLHVDHGGPTHGCVSIAEDHMKELLLTLDPDLHPVVVMGDAKSLAR
;
A
#
# COMPACT_ATOMS: atom_id res chain seq x y z
N MET A 1 31.18 -51.49 37.26
CA MET A 1 30.42 -50.23 37.40
C MET A 1 29.91 -49.82 36.03
N VAL A 2 28.62 -49.97 35.82
CA VAL A 2 27.97 -49.75 34.52
C VAL A 2 27.26 -48.40 34.59
N THR A 3 27.63 -47.48 33.72
CA THR A 3 26.92 -46.21 33.52
C THR A 3 26.09 -46.31 32.25
N GLY A 4 24.76 -46.24 32.39
CA GLY A 4 23.79 -46.34 31.32
C GLY A 4 23.71 -45.03 30.48
N PRO A 5 23.14 -45.11 29.27
CA PRO A 5 23.12 -43.98 28.33
C PRO A 5 22.02 -42.97 28.64
N ALA A 6 22.37 -41.70 28.44
CA ALA A 6 21.49 -40.53 28.58
C ALA A 6 20.32 -40.56 27.56
N GLY A 7 19.14 -40.29 28.05
CA GLY A 7 17.90 -40.27 27.29
C GLY A 7 17.87 -39.19 26.21
N CYS A 8 17.45 -39.60 25.04
CA CYS A 8 17.10 -38.76 23.91
C CYS A 8 15.87 -37.90 24.26
N ARG A 9 16.01 -36.63 24.41
CA ARG A 9 14.86 -35.70 24.53
C ARG A 9 14.26 -35.50 23.13
N ARG A 10 12.96 -35.85 23.02
CA ARG A 10 12.16 -35.48 21.86
C ARG A 10 12.13 -33.92 21.71
N PRO A 11 12.23 -33.40 20.50
CA PRO A 11 11.92 -31.97 20.27
C PRO A 11 10.42 -31.74 20.53
N PRO A 12 10.04 -30.51 20.96
CA PRO A 12 8.63 -30.15 21.15
C PRO A 12 7.90 -30.21 19.81
N ALA A 13 6.65 -30.72 19.88
CA ALA A 13 5.76 -30.84 18.73
C ALA A 13 5.65 -29.51 17.98
N GLY A 14 5.82 -29.59 16.67
CA GLY A 14 5.80 -28.44 15.77
C GLY A 14 4.55 -27.59 15.95
N GLU A 15 4.76 -26.31 15.99
CA GLU A 15 3.76 -25.27 15.83
C GLU A 15 3.02 -25.55 14.52
N ARG A 16 1.74 -25.90 14.62
CA ARG A 16 0.90 -26.11 13.44
C ARG A 16 0.71 -24.77 12.76
N ALA A 17 0.95 -24.72 11.46
CA ALA A 17 0.50 -23.62 10.63
C ALA A 17 -0.98 -23.31 10.92
N PRO A 18 -1.38 -22.03 10.95
CA PRO A 18 -2.77 -21.65 11.22
C PRO A 18 -3.68 -22.31 10.18
N GLN A 19 -4.60 -23.15 10.63
CA GLN A 19 -5.64 -23.71 9.77
C GLN A 19 -6.62 -22.62 9.41
N GLU A 20 -6.87 -22.44 8.12
CA GLU A 20 -8.00 -21.66 7.62
C GLU A 20 -9.27 -22.25 8.21
N ARG A 21 -10.02 -21.44 8.95
CA ARG A 21 -11.36 -21.81 9.41
C ARG A 21 -12.33 -21.31 8.36
N GLU A 22 -12.97 -22.22 7.65
CA GLU A 22 -14.19 -21.92 6.90
C GLU A 22 -15.29 -21.54 7.90
N ASP A 23 -15.99 -20.43 7.65
CA ASP A 23 -17.21 -20.14 8.38
C ASP A 23 -18.34 -21.06 7.87
N ASP A 24 -19.35 -21.26 8.72
CA ASP A 24 -20.49 -22.16 8.45
C ASP A 24 -21.39 -21.67 7.28
N SER A 25 -21.03 -20.57 6.60
CA SER A 25 -21.72 -20.00 5.42
C SER A 25 -21.02 -20.36 4.09
N GLY A 26 -19.90 -21.09 4.12
CA GLY A 26 -19.14 -21.41 2.91
C GLY A 26 -18.44 -20.22 2.29
N ARG A 27 -18.31 -19.10 3.01
CA ARG A 27 -17.54 -17.92 2.60
C ARG A 27 -16.15 -18.01 3.18
N THR A 28 -15.14 -17.89 2.33
CA THR A 28 -13.76 -17.76 2.79
C THR A 28 -13.64 -16.47 3.60
N ALA A 29 -13.40 -16.58 4.90
CA ALA A 29 -13.22 -15.42 5.76
C ALA A 29 -11.97 -14.65 5.36
N VAL A 30 -12.11 -13.37 5.03
CA VAL A 30 -10.97 -12.49 4.77
C VAL A 30 -10.16 -12.37 6.05
N ARG A 31 -8.93 -12.88 6.02
CA ARG A 31 -8.02 -12.83 7.16
C ARG A 31 -7.21 -11.54 7.12
N ARG A 32 -7.29 -10.76 8.19
CA ARG A 32 -6.38 -9.62 8.38
C ARG A 32 -4.99 -10.13 8.74
N THR A 33 -3.98 -9.71 7.99
CA THR A 33 -2.57 -10.07 8.21
C THR A 33 -1.76 -8.93 8.82
N ALA A 34 -2.24 -7.67 8.68
CA ALA A 34 -1.60 -6.47 9.24
C ALA A 34 -2.63 -5.36 9.50
N GLY A 35 -2.26 -4.31 10.22
CA GLY A 35 -3.11 -3.15 10.51
C GLY A 35 -4.23 -3.43 11.54
N PRO A 36 -5.22 -2.52 11.68
CA PRO A 36 -5.38 -1.28 10.92
C PRO A 36 -4.28 -0.27 11.19
N TRP A 37 -3.94 0.53 10.20
CA TRP A 37 -2.96 1.61 10.30
C TRP A 37 -3.62 2.97 10.11
N PRO A 38 -3.21 4.01 10.87
CA PRO A 38 -3.60 5.38 10.57
C PRO A 38 -3.17 5.78 9.16
N ALA A 39 -4.00 6.55 8.48
CA ALA A 39 -3.72 7.03 7.13
C ALA A 39 -4.32 8.41 6.92
N HIS A 40 -3.65 9.26 6.11
CA HIS A 40 -4.26 10.47 5.57
C HIS A 40 -4.65 10.24 4.11
N ASN A 41 -5.78 10.81 3.72
CA ASN A 41 -6.23 10.90 2.34
C ASN A 41 -6.29 12.37 1.90
N ALA A 42 -6.89 12.63 0.74
CA ALA A 42 -6.96 13.99 0.21
C ALA A 42 -7.74 14.96 1.10
N LEU A 43 -7.35 16.24 1.06
CA LEU A 43 -7.89 17.35 1.88
C LEU A 43 -9.42 17.41 1.89
N ARG A 44 -10.07 17.13 0.76
CA ARG A 44 -11.53 17.18 0.61
C ARG A 44 -12.20 15.80 0.66
N GLY A 45 -11.50 14.78 1.16
CA GLY A 45 -12.02 13.42 1.34
C GLY A 45 -12.07 12.63 0.03
N TRP A 46 -13.14 11.89 -0.19
CA TRP A 46 -13.29 10.87 -1.22
C TRP A 46 -14.28 11.28 -2.31
N THR A 47 -14.13 10.72 -3.53
CA THR A 47 -15.07 10.93 -4.64
C THR A 47 -15.07 9.75 -5.61
N ASP A 48 -16.23 9.42 -6.17
CA ASP A 48 -16.40 8.46 -7.27
C ASP A 48 -16.25 9.13 -8.66
N ASP A 49 -16.14 10.45 -8.72
CA ASP A 49 -15.89 11.24 -9.94
C ASP A 49 -14.65 12.13 -9.78
N HIS A 50 -13.48 11.51 -9.57
CA HIS A 50 -12.22 12.24 -9.38
C HIS A 50 -11.85 13.07 -10.60
N ARG A 51 -11.40 14.30 -10.37
CA ARG A 51 -10.94 15.27 -11.35
C ARG A 51 -9.59 15.87 -10.98
N GLN A 52 -8.82 16.25 -11.97
CA GLN A 52 -7.55 16.93 -11.75
C GLN A 52 -7.75 18.16 -10.86
N GLY A 53 -7.04 18.20 -9.72
CA GLY A 53 -7.06 19.35 -8.80
C GLY A 53 -8.28 19.47 -7.89
N ASP A 54 -9.15 18.44 -7.80
CA ASP A 54 -10.34 18.46 -6.94
C ASP A 54 -10.01 18.25 -5.44
N LEU A 55 -8.78 17.88 -5.12
CA LEU A 55 -8.29 17.61 -3.78
C LEU A 55 -9.06 16.46 -3.09
N ARG A 56 -9.48 15.46 -3.86
CA ARG A 56 -10.19 14.28 -3.38
C ARG A 56 -9.45 13.01 -3.80
N SER A 57 -9.52 11.98 -2.97
CA SER A 57 -9.02 10.65 -3.32
C SER A 57 -10.10 9.87 -4.08
N PRO A 58 -9.76 9.12 -5.14
CA PRO A 58 -10.73 8.36 -5.91
C PRO A 58 -11.25 7.16 -5.11
N ILE A 59 -12.57 6.94 -5.14
CA ILE A 59 -13.23 5.74 -4.63
C ILE A 59 -13.15 4.65 -5.71
N GLY A 60 -12.82 3.42 -5.32
CA GLY A 60 -12.83 2.29 -6.22
C GLY A 60 -11.91 1.15 -5.81
N VAL A 61 -11.80 0.16 -6.68
CA VAL A 61 -10.87 -0.97 -6.57
C VAL A 61 -9.82 -0.82 -7.66
N TYR A 62 -8.55 -0.78 -7.28
CA TYR A 62 -7.43 -0.54 -8.18
C TYR A 62 -6.34 -1.58 -7.95
N THR A 63 -5.74 -2.06 -9.03
CA THR A 63 -4.58 -2.93 -8.94
C THR A 63 -3.33 -2.17 -8.52
N LEU A 64 -2.38 -2.89 -7.93
CA LEU A 64 -1.07 -2.41 -7.51
C LEU A 64 -0.01 -3.24 -8.25
N THR A 65 0.66 -2.63 -9.22
CA THR A 65 1.59 -3.33 -10.11
C THR A 65 3.01 -2.80 -10.07
N ASP A 66 3.20 -1.57 -9.61
CA ASP A 66 4.48 -0.87 -9.71
C ASP A 66 4.75 -0.07 -8.44
N ALA A 67 6.01 0.00 -8.07
CA ALA A 67 6.50 0.73 -6.91
C ALA A 67 7.71 1.60 -7.28
N GLY A 68 8.13 2.43 -6.36
CA GLY A 68 9.32 3.25 -6.52
C GLY A 68 9.61 4.09 -5.29
N GLY A 69 10.56 5.00 -5.40
CA GLY A 69 10.88 5.92 -4.32
C GLY A 69 12.25 6.57 -4.46
N LEU A 70 12.49 7.53 -3.58
CA LEU A 70 13.80 8.16 -3.46
C LEU A 70 14.82 7.19 -2.86
N LEU A 71 14.42 6.38 -1.90
CA LEU A 71 15.28 5.45 -1.20
C LEU A 71 15.43 4.12 -1.95
N LYS A 72 16.38 3.31 -1.50
CA LYS A 72 16.61 1.99 -2.04
C LYS A 72 15.41 1.08 -1.78
N ASP A 73 15.11 0.22 -2.75
CA ASP A 73 14.13 -0.86 -2.63
C ASP A 73 14.33 -1.65 -1.32
N PRO A 74 13.31 -1.73 -0.45
CA PRO A 74 13.38 -2.51 0.78
C PRO A 74 13.35 -4.02 0.57
N GLY A 75 13.16 -4.50 -0.67
CA GLY A 75 13.06 -5.90 -1.05
C GLY A 75 11.67 -6.30 -1.54
N THR A 76 10.93 -5.39 -2.17
CA THR A 76 9.61 -5.68 -2.75
C THR A 76 9.71 -6.65 -3.93
N LYS A 77 8.64 -7.39 -4.20
CA LYS A 77 8.51 -8.20 -5.43
C LYS A 77 7.94 -7.40 -6.61
N LEU A 78 7.39 -6.20 -6.34
CA LEU A 78 6.93 -5.31 -7.41
C LEU A 78 8.12 -4.73 -8.18
N PRO A 79 8.01 -4.46 -9.49
CA PRO A 79 8.95 -3.60 -10.19
C PRO A 79 9.14 -2.29 -9.43
N TYR A 80 10.40 -1.95 -9.11
CA TYR A 80 10.73 -0.80 -8.28
C TYR A 80 11.60 0.20 -9.04
N ASP A 81 11.09 1.41 -9.24
CA ASP A 81 11.82 2.51 -9.85
C ASP A 81 12.40 3.43 -8.76
N ARG A 82 13.74 3.46 -8.67
CA ARG A 82 14.44 4.36 -7.75
C ARG A 82 14.94 5.58 -8.48
N GLY A 83 14.59 6.78 -8.03
CA GLY A 83 15.08 7.99 -8.68
C GLY A 83 14.83 9.28 -7.93
N VAL A 84 15.60 10.32 -8.30
CA VAL A 84 15.48 11.67 -7.75
C VAL A 84 14.15 12.35 -8.09
N GLY A 85 13.42 11.83 -9.08
CA GLY A 85 12.07 12.31 -9.42
C GLY A 85 11.05 12.09 -8.29
N PHE A 86 11.34 11.18 -7.34
CA PHE A 86 10.54 10.95 -6.13
C PHE A 86 10.92 11.94 -5.03
N THR A 87 10.83 13.24 -5.32
CA THR A 87 11.11 14.30 -4.35
C THR A 87 9.91 15.23 -4.23
N ALA A 88 9.48 15.49 -3.00
CA ALA A 88 8.44 16.47 -2.71
C ALA A 88 9.05 17.65 -1.95
N PRO A 89 9.37 18.76 -2.62
CA PRO A 89 9.84 19.97 -1.96
C PRO A 89 8.68 20.77 -1.35
N GLY A 90 8.99 21.59 -0.34
CA GLY A 90 8.03 22.51 0.24
C GLY A 90 7.25 21.93 1.43
N THR A 91 6.07 22.50 1.66
CA THR A 91 5.19 22.17 2.78
C THR A 91 3.81 21.77 2.28
N GLY A 92 3.13 20.94 3.06
CA GLY A 92 1.75 20.53 2.83
C GLY A 92 0.71 21.57 3.30
N PHE A 93 -0.54 21.17 3.36
CA PHE A 93 -1.68 22.05 3.64
C PHE A 93 -1.69 22.61 5.07
N GLU A 94 -1.09 21.92 6.02
CA GLU A 94 -1.01 22.32 7.43
C GLU A 94 0.35 22.90 7.79
N GLY A 95 1.22 23.14 6.79
CA GLY A 95 2.57 23.64 6.97
C GLY A 95 3.62 22.57 7.28
N GLU A 96 3.25 21.31 7.29
CA GLU A 96 4.11 20.16 7.49
C GLU A 96 5.11 19.99 6.33
N PRO A 97 6.37 19.57 6.59
CA PRO A 97 7.36 19.37 5.55
C PRO A 97 7.00 18.15 4.68
N LEU A 98 7.10 18.29 3.36
CA LEU A 98 6.86 17.18 2.43
C LEU A 98 8.11 16.32 2.17
N ALA A 99 9.27 16.71 2.69
CA ALA A 99 10.49 15.92 2.56
C ALA A 99 10.29 14.52 3.13
N GLY A 100 10.70 13.49 2.35
CA GLY A 100 10.53 12.08 2.74
C GLY A 100 9.19 11.46 2.32
N SER A 101 8.19 12.25 1.92
CA SER A 101 6.87 11.73 1.52
C SER A 101 6.96 10.67 0.42
N PHE A 102 7.93 10.77 -0.47
CA PHE A 102 8.11 9.85 -1.59
C PHE A 102 9.36 8.98 -1.46
N ASP A 103 9.84 8.78 -0.23
CA ASP A 103 10.91 7.82 0.05
C ASP A 103 10.51 6.41 -0.40
N TYR A 104 9.23 6.06 -0.23
CA TYR A 104 8.61 4.83 -0.73
C TYR A 104 7.23 5.14 -1.31
N VAL A 105 6.96 4.61 -2.50
CA VAL A 105 5.73 4.83 -3.27
C VAL A 105 5.23 3.50 -3.83
N ILE A 106 3.93 3.28 -3.77
CA ILE A 106 3.23 2.25 -4.54
C ILE A 106 2.21 2.95 -5.43
N ALA A 107 2.30 2.73 -6.75
CA ALA A 107 1.37 3.33 -7.69
C ALA A 107 0.00 2.65 -7.63
N VAL A 108 -1.05 3.44 -7.45
CA VAL A 108 -2.44 2.99 -7.58
C VAL A 108 -2.82 3.10 -9.06
N ASN A 109 -3.32 2.02 -9.66
CA ASN A 109 -3.65 1.97 -11.09
C ASN A 109 -4.97 2.70 -11.41
N TYR A 110 -5.09 3.94 -10.91
CA TYR A 110 -6.11 4.91 -11.31
C TYR A 110 -5.54 5.80 -12.42
N ASN A 111 -6.18 5.80 -13.60
CA ASN A 111 -5.82 6.64 -14.75
C ASN A 111 -4.31 6.69 -15.06
N ARG A 112 -3.65 5.55 -15.04
CA ARG A 112 -2.24 5.37 -15.41
C ARG A 112 -2.06 4.12 -16.27
N GLN A 113 -0.91 4.00 -16.91
CA GLN A 113 -0.49 2.81 -17.63
C GLN A 113 0.18 1.84 -16.64
N PRO A 114 -0.42 0.67 -16.32
CA PRO A 114 0.25 -0.36 -15.51
C PRO A 114 1.54 -0.87 -16.18
N GLY A 115 2.51 -1.31 -15.36
CA GLY A 115 3.79 -1.81 -15.87
C GLY A 115 4.76 -0.71 -16.31
N THR A 116 4.53 0.54 -15.89
CA THR A 116 5.44 1.65 -16.09
C THR A 116 5.91 2.22 -14.75
N SER A 117 6.91 3.10 -14.77
CA SER A 117 7.32 3.82 -13.57
C SER A 117 6.13 4.57 -12.93
N PRO A 118 6.04 4.66 -11.58
CA PRO A 118 5.08 5.56 -10.94
C PRO A 118 5.18 7.02 -11.42
N LEU A 119 6.33 7.43 -11.95
CA LEU A 119 6.56 8.76 -12.52
C LEU A 119 6.04 8.91 -13.97
N ASP A 120 5.50 7.85 -14.57
CA ASP A 120 4.89 7.96 -15.90
C ASP A 120 3.59 8.78 -15.85
N TRP A 121 3.51 9.82 -16.69
CA TRP A 121 2.39 10.74 -16.74
C TRP A 121 1.34 10.39 -17.79
N THR A 122 1.40 9.21 -18.40
CA THR A 122 0.35 8.72 -19.30
C THR A 122 -0.98 8.63 -18.55
N ARG A 123 -2.01 9.24 -19.16
CA ARG A 123 -3.36 9.32 -18.59
C ARG A 123 -4.39 8.75 -19.57
N PRO A 124 -4.61 7.42 -19.58
CA PRO A 124 -5.48 6.74 -20.56
C PRO A 124 -6.93 7.28 -20.59
N LEU A 125 -7.44 7.75 -19.45
CA LEU A 125 -8.78 8.34 -19.34
C LEU A 125 -8.79 9.87 -19.60
N GLY A 126 -7.66 10.42 -20.03
CA GLY A 126 -7.46 11.86 -20.24
C GLY A 126 -6.98 12.61 -18.99
N ALA A 127 -6.26 13.71 -19.21
CA ALA A 127 -5.65 14.51 -18.14
C ALA A 127 -6.69 15.12 -17.17
N GLY A 128 -7.88 15.46 -17.65
CA GLY A 128 -8.96 16.02 -16.83
C GLY A 128 -9.46 15.09 -15.72
N ARG A 129 -9.21 13.77 -15.85
CA ARG A 129 -9.52 12.78 -14.83
C ARG A 129 -8.44 12.66 -13.74
N GLY A 130 -7.43 13.49 -13.78
CA GLY A 130 -6.31 13.43 -12.85
C GLY A 130 -5.46 12.19 -13.01
N GLY A 131 -4.73 11.82 -11.99
CA GLY A 131 -3.84 10.66 -11.93
C GLY A 131 -2.65 10.93 -11.02
N GLY A 132 -1.65 10.03 -11.02
CA GLY A 132 -0.56 10.12 -10.06
C GLY A 132 -1.04 9.85 -8.64
N ILE A 133 -1.98 8.94 -8.48
CA ILE A 133 -2.48 8.49 -7.18
C ILE A 133 -1.54 7.42 -6.65
N TRP A 134 -0.97 7.67 -5.48
CA TRP A 134 -0.01 6.77 -4.84
C TRP A 134 -0.42 6.44 -3.40
N LEU A 135 0.03 5.30 -2.92
CA LEU A 135 0.27 5.08 -1.51
C LEU A 135 1.69 5.55 -1.23
N HIS A 136 1.93 6.37 -0.20
CA HIS A 136 3.26 6.91 0.08
C HIS A 136 3.49 7.14 1.58
N VAL A 137 4.70 7.54 1.96
CA VAL A 137 5.06 7.82 3.34
C VAL A 137 4.29 9.04 3.85
N ASP A 138 3.72 8.91 5.03
CA ASP A 138 2.94 9.97 5.67
C ASP A 138 3.81 11.17 6.06
N HIS A 139 3.31 12.35 5.79
CA HIS A 139 3.93 13.63 6.14
C HIS A 139 3.19 14.39 7.25
N GLY A 140 2.17 13.77 7.87
CA GLY A 140 1.45 14.34 9.00
C GLY A 140 0.26 15.22 8.64
N GLY A 141 -0.13 15.29 7.37
CA GLY A 141 -1.24 16.11 6.90
C GLY A 141 -1.98 15.52 5.70
N PRO A 142 -3.08 16.16 5.25
CA PRO A 142 -3.87 15.68 4.12
C PRO A 142 -3.11 15.82 2.80
N THR A 143 -3.45 14.95 1.84
CA THR A 143 -2.82 14.88 0.52
C THR A 143 -3.64 15.63 -0.55
N HIS A 144 -3.13 15.69 -1.79
CA HIS A 144 -3.88 16.21 -2.95
C HIS A 144 -4.83 15.17 -3.58
N GLY A 145 -4.56 13.88 -3.38
CA GLY A 145 -5.36 12.77 -3.95
C GLY A 145 -4.86 11.40 -3.53
N CYS A 146 -3.60 11.32 -3.10
CA CYS A 146 -2.94 10.12 -2.62
C CYS A 146 -3.48 9.63 -1.26
N VAL A 147 -3.00 8.48 -0.82
CA VAL A 147 -3.17 8.01 0.56
C VAL A 147 -1.79 7.80 1.16
N SER A 148 -1.56 8.32 2.36
CA SER A 148 -0.29 8.20 3.06
C SER A 148 -0.42 7.41 4.35
N ILE A 149 0.60 6.61 4.66
CA ILE A 149 0.75 5.80 5.88
C ILE A 149 2.18 5.91 6.41
N ALA A 150 2.39 5.59 7.68
CA ALA A 150 3.71 5.66 8.29
C ALA A 150 4.76 4.87 7.49
N GLU A 151 6.02 5.33 7.52
CA GLU A 151 7.11 4.74 6.73
C GLU A 151 7.30 3.24 6.97
N ASP A 152 7.24 2.80 8.23
CA ASP A 152 7.38 1.39 8.58
C ASP A 152 6.24 0.55 7.99
N HIS A 153 5.02 1.08 7.95
CA HIS A 153 3.88 0.43 7.32
C HIS A 153 4.00 0.41 5.80
N MET A 154 4.58 1.45 5.18
CA MET A 154 4.89 1.44 3.75
C MET A 154 5.90 0.33 3.40
N LYS A 155 6.96 0.17 4.21
CA LYS A 155 7.92 -0.92 4.03
C LYS A 155 7.27 -2.29 4.21
N GLU A 156 6.46 -2.48 5.26
CA GLU A 156 5.72 -3.72 5.50
C GLU A 156 4.80 -4.06 4.31
N LEU A 157 4.08 -3.07 3.79
CA LEU A 157 3.22 -3.24 2.62
C LEU A 157 4.02 -3.63 1.38
N LEU A 158 5.13 -2.95 1.09
CA LEU A 158 6.02 -3.27 -0.03
C LEU A 158 6.58 -4.69 0.03
N LEU A 159 6.91 -5.18 1.23
CA LEU A 159 7.41 -6.55 1.43
C LEU A 159 6.31 -7.61 1.33
N THR A 160 5.06 -7.23 1.58
CA THR A 160 3.90 -8.15 1.60
C THR A 160 3.28 -8.32 0.22
N LEU A 161 3.31 -7.27 -0.63
CA LEU A 161 2.69 -7.31 -1.94
C LEU A 161 3.41 -8.29 -2.87
N ASP A 162 2.63 -9.21 -3.44
CA ASP A 162 3.10 -10.20 -4.40
C ASP A 162 2.35 -10.00 -5.74
N PRO A 163 3.04 -9.62 -6.83
CA PRO A 163 2.40 -9.39 -8.12
C PRO A 163 1.71 -10.64 -8.67
N ASP A 164 2.18 -11.83 -8.34
CA ASP A 164 1.58 -13.09 -8.79
C ASP A 164 0.17 -13.32 -8.18
N LEU A 165 -0.13 -12.64 -7.07
CA LEU A 165 -1.42 -12.68 -6.41
C LEU A 165 -2.38 -11.56 -6.87
N HIS A 166 -1.97 -10.78 -7.87
CA HIS A 166 -2.75 -9.66 -8.42
C HIS A 166 -3.31 -8.71 -7.35
N PRO A 167 -2.45 -8.10 -6.52
CA PRO A 167 -2.89 -7.30 -5.38
C PRO A 167 -3.74 -6.12 -5.82
N VAL A 168 -4.76 -5.83 -5.02
CA VAL A 168 -5.64 -4.67 -5.21
C VAL A 168 -5.71 -3.83 -3.94
N VAL A 169 -5.95 -2.54 -4.12
CA VAL A 169 -6.37 -1.64 -3.05
C VAL A 169 -7.83 -1.27 -3.26
N VAL A 170 -8.61 -1.32 -2.17
CA VAL A 170 -9.99 -0.82 -2.13
C VAL A 170 -9.94 0.52 -1.41
N MET A 171 -10.29 1.59 -2.12
CA MET A 171 -10.20 2.96 -1.64
C MET A 171 -11.60 3.55 -1.47
N GLY A 172 -11.84 4.22 -0.33
CA GLY A 172 -13.10 4.88 -0.05
C GLY A 172 -13.34 5.08 1.44
N ASP A 173 -14.36 5.86 1.79
CA ASP A 173 -14.88 5.93 3.15
C ASP A 173 -15.77 4.72 3.50
N ALA A 174 -16.02 4.50 4.79
CA ALA A 174 -16.78 3.36 5.28
C ALA A 174 -18.19 3.26 4.64
N LYS A 175 -18.84 4.39 4.34
CA LYS A 175 -20.16 4.43 3.72
C LYS A 175 -20.11 4.00 2.25
N SER A 176 -19.08 4.42 1.54
CA SER A 176 -18.87 4.06 0.13
C SER A 176 -18.49 2.59 -0.02
N LEU A 177 -17.71 2.05 0.92
CA LEU A 177 -17.25 0.66 0.91
C LEU A 177 -18.31 -0.34 1.40
N ALA A 178 -19.40 0.13 2.02
CA ALA A 178 -20.52 -0.70 2.48
C ALA A 178 -21.64 -0.89 1.43
N ARG A 179 -21.47 -0.37 0.21
CA ARG A 179 -22.46 -0.45 -0.90
C ARG A 179 -22.37 -1.76 -1.67
#